data_4eeaa559e25ea4a447b6dfdb90355555
#
_entry.id   4eeaa559e25ea4a447b6dfdb90355555
#
_cell.length_a   1.000
_cell.length_b   1.000
_cell.length_c   1.000
_cell.angle_alpha   90.00
_cell.angle_beta   90.00
_cell.angle_gamma   90.00
#
_symmetry.space_group_name_H-M   'P 1'
#
loop_
_entity.id
_entity.type
_entity.pdbx_description
1 polymer ?
#
loop_
_entity_poly.entity_id
_entity_poly.type
_entity_poly.pdbx_seq_one_letter_code
_entity_poly.pdbx_strand_id
1 'polypeptide(L)'
;MKTAALALLGTLLWIFLPSEAPAAGFRGGFTGEEMLGHCRAEEKDPVKDFGRGICIGFIDGFAAGHYVGETYHAFHHREEKIDDIYGHLCLPDSVNRGQLVRTFVQFLEKNPDKLKLPAGLVLEDALRDAFPCAAK
;
A
#
# COMPACT_ATOMS: atom_id res chain seq x y z
N MET A 1 59.74 -22.61 18.32
CA MET A 1 58.61 -22.16 19.11
C MET A 1 58.21 -20.72 18.75
N LYS A 2 57.92 -20.41 17.45
CA LYS A 2 57.55 -19.04 17.00
C LYS A 2 56.38 -19.01 16.00
N THR A 3 55.66 -20.11 15.81
CA THR A 3 54.59 -20.22 14.80
C THR A 3 53.16 -20.38 15.36
N ALA A 4 53.01 -20.43 16.71
CA ALA A 4 51.67 -20.61 17.34
C ALA A 4 50.96 -19.29 17.69
N ALA A 5 51.64 -18.13 17.65
CA ALA A 5 51.06 -16.85 18.10
C ALA A 5 50.27 -16.09 16.99
N LEU A 6 50.43 -16.46 15.73
CA LEU A 6 49.77 -15.74 14.61
C LEU A 6 48.37 -16.30 14.27
N ALA A 7 48.04 -17.52 14.71
CA ALA A 7 46.76 -18.15 14.41
C ALA A 7 45.59 -17.66 15.33
N LEU A 8 45.90 -17.09 16.48
CA LEU A 8 44.88 -16.63 17.43
C LEU A 8 44.40 -15.19 17.19
N LEU A 9 45.11 -14.40 16.41
CA LEU A 9 44.69 -13.02 16.08
C LEU A 9 43.68 -12.95 14.92
N GLY A 10 43.62 -13.99 14.10
CA GLY A 10 42.68 -14.04 12.97
C GLY A 10 41.24 -14.36 13.37
N THR A 11 41.02 -15.06 14.47
CA THR A 11 39.66 -15.51 14.89
C THR A 11 38.89 -14.45 15.69
N LEU A 12 39.59 -13.46 16.25
CA LEU A 12 38.95 -12.36 17.02
C LEU A 12 38.39 -11.22 16.13
N LEU A 13 38.83 -11.14 14.87
CA LEU A 13 38.40 -10.06 13.97
C LEU A 13 37.03 -10.32 13.33
N TRP A 14 36.53 -11.56 13.36
CA TRP A 14 35.24 -11.95 12.76
C TRP A 14 34.03 -11.63 13.65
N ILE A 15 34.24 -11.28 14.92
CA ILE A 15 33.16 -11.04 15.89
C ILE A 15 32.63 -9.59 15.80
N PHE A 16 33.33 -8.69 15.11
CA PHE A 16 32.97 -7.27 14.95
C PHE A 16 32.48 -6.87 13.56
N LEU A 17 32.21 -7.80 12.66
CA LEU A 17 31.49 -7.47 11.46
C LEU A 17 30.05 -7.12 11.86
N PRO A 18 29.60 -5.87 11.65
CA PRO A 18 28.21 -5.55 11.85
C PRO A 18 27.40 -6.49 10.95
N SER A 19 26.58 -7.33 11.56
CA SER A 19 25.55 -8.03 10.83
C SER A 19 24.67 -6.95 10.21
N GLU A 20 24.85 -6.67 8.93
CA GLU A 20 23.88 -5.87 8.18
C GLU A 20 22.57 -6.65 8.22
N ALA A 21 21.77 -6.39 9.25
CA ALA A 21 20.38 -6.77 9.23
C ALA A 21 19.81 -6.14 7.96
N PRO A 22 19.21 -6.93 7.04
CA PRO A 22 18.54 -6.34 5.87
C PRO A 22 17.60 -5.30 6.42
N ALA A 23 17.78 -4.04 6.00
CA ALA A 23 16.85 -2.99 6.33
C ALA A 23 15.48 -3.55 5.96
N ALA A 24 14.70 -3.90 6.97
CA ALA A 24 13.31 -4.26 6.76
C ALA A 24 12.65 -2.98 6.25
N GLY A 25 12.73 -2.79 4.93
CA GLY A 25 12.00 -1.72 4.27
C GLY A 25 10.57 -1.84 4.75
N PHE A 26 9.96 -0.73 5.10
CA PHE A 26 8.55 -0.67 5.47
C PHE A 26 7.74 -1.34 4.34
N ARG A 27 7.59 -2.63 4.45
CA ARG A 27 6.63 -3.41 3.67
C ARG A 27 5.28 -3.35 4.36
N GLY A 28 5.05 -2.21 5.03
CA GLY A 28 3.88 -1.99 5.83
C GLY A 28 2.71 -1.63 4.94
N GLY A 29 1.70 -2.39 5.05
CA GLY A 29 0.43 -2.19 4.39
C GLY A 29 -0.37 -3.45 4.52
N PHE A 30 -1.66 -3.29 4.61
CA PHE A 30 -2.58 -4.41 4.58
C PHE A 30 -2.54 -5.10 3.21
N THR A 31 -2.77 -6.41 3.21
CA THR A 31 -3.12 -7.16 2.01
C THR A 31 -4.59 -6.93 1.64
N GLY A 32 -4.97 -7.28 0.42
CA GLY A 32 -6.38 -7.25 0.00
C GLY A 32 -7.28 -8.08 0.91
N GLU A 33 -6.79 -9.26 1.37
CA GLU A 33 -7.54 -10.15 2.26
C GLU A 33 -7.81 -9.51 3.63
N GLU A 34 -6.79 -8.92 4.25
CA GLU A 34 -6.92 -8.22 5.53
C GLU A 34 -7.88 -7.03 5.42
N MET A 35 -7.76 -6.24 4.36
CA MET A 35 -8.66 -5.10 4.14
C MET A 35 -10.08 -5.55 3.83
N LEU A 36 -10.28 -6.65 3.10
CA LEU A 36 -11.61 -7.21 2.89
C LEU A 36 -12.26 -7.58 4.22
N GLY A 37 -11.49 -8.18 5.15
CA GLY A 37 -11.96 -8.47 6.51
C GLY A 37 -12.41 -7.21 7.25
N HIS A 38 -11.58 -6.15 7.24
CA HIS A 38 -11.93 -4.88 7.88
C HIS A 38 -13.13 -4.19 7.24
N CYS A 39 -13.24 -4.20 5.91
CA CYS A 39 -14.34 -3.54 5.21
C CYS A 39 -15.67 -4.29 5.31
N ARG A 40 -15.64 -5.59 5.61
CA ARG A 40 -16.81 -6.44 5.82
C ARG A 40 -17.19 -6.65 7.29
N ALA A 41 -16.54 -5.97 8.23
CA ALA A 41 -16.79 -6.16 9.66
C ALA A 41 -18.31 -6.26 9.96
N GLU A 42 -18.73 -7.46 10.41
CA GLU A 42 -20.13 -7.80 10.62
C GLU A 42 -20.70 -7.10 11.86
N GLU A 43 -22.01 -6.91 11.89
CA GLU A 43 -22.72 -6.28 13.02
C GLU A 43 -22.48 -6.98 14.36
N LYS A 44 -22.20 -8.29 14.32
CA LYS A 44 -21.97 -9.14 15.50
C LYS A 44 -20.52 -9.12 16.00
N ASP A 45 -19.59 -8.55 15.23
CA ASP A 45 -18.19 -8.47 15.65
C ASP A 45 -18.04 -7.40 16.74
N PRO A 46 -17.52 -7.74 17.92
CA PRO A 46 -17.33 -6.78 19.02
C PRO A 46 -16.36 -5.65 18.67
N VAL A 47 -15.51 -5.83 17.67
CA VAL A 47 -14.55 -4.82 17.17
C VAL A 47 -14.91 -4.29 15.78
N LYS A 48 -16.16 -4.45 15.34
CA LYS A 48 -16.63 -4.03 14.02
C LYS A 48 -16.35 -2.55 13.71
N ASP A 49 -16.55 -1.68 14.70
CA ASP A 49 -16.38 -0.24 14.52
C ASP A 49 -14.90 0.11 14.33
N PHE A 50 -14.00 -0.62 14.99
CA PHE A 50 -12.57 -0.49 14.77
C PHE A 50 -12.18 -0.96 13.36
N GLY A 51 -12.65 -2.13 12.92
CA GLY A 51 -12.42 -2.64 11.57
C GLY A 51 -12.93 -1.68 10.50
N ARG A 52 -14.17 -1.18 10.65
CA ARG A 52 -14.74 -0.17 9.75
C ARG A 52 -13.90 1.12 9.73
N GLY A 53 -13.39 1.55 10.89
CA GLY A 53 -12.50 2.71 11.00
C GLY A 53 -11.21 2.51 10.21
N ILE A 54 -10.60 1.33 10.29
CA ILE A 54 -9.41 0.97 9.48
C ILE A 54 -9.75 1.03 8.00
N CYS A 55 -10.85 0.40 7.56
CA CYS A 55 -11.28 0.39 6.16
C CYS A 55 -11.48 1.81 5.61
N ILE A 56 -12.25 2.63 6.34
CA ILE A 56 -12.54 4.01 5.93
C ILE A 56 -11.26 4.84 5.91
N GLY A 57 -10.45 4.77 6.98
CA GLY A 57 -9.20 5.52 7.08
C GLY A 57 -8.19 5.15 6.00
N PHE A 58 -8.13 3.87 5.64
CA PHE A 58 -7.29 3.39 4.54
C PHE A 58 -7.72 3.98 3.19
N ILE A 59 -9.00 3.91 2.87
CA ILE A 59 -9.55 4.41 1.59
C ILE A 59 -9.42 5.93 1.51
N ASP A 60 -9.78 6.66 2.58
CA ASP A 60 -9.64 8.12 2.64
C ASP A 60 -8.17 8.55 2.53
N GLY A 61 -7.28 7.84 3.25
CA GLY A 61 -5.85 8.12 3.20
C GLY A 61 -5.24 7.86 1.83
N PHE A 62 -5.68 6.80 1.15
CA PHE A 62 -5.27 6.50 -0.22
C PHE A 62 -5.72 7.61 -1.18
N ALA A 63 -7.01 7.97 -1.15
CA ALA A 63 -7.56 9.01 -2.04
C ALA A 63 -6.90 10.38 -1.79
N ALA A 64 -6.71 10.75 -0.52
CA ALA A 64 -6.03 12.00 -0.17
C ALA A 64 -4.55 12.00 -0.60
N GLY A 65 -3.84 10.89 -0.39
CA GLY A 65 -2.44 10.73 -0.81
C GLY A 65 -2.28 10.83 -2.32
N HIS A 66 -3.20 10.23 -3.06
CA HIS A 66 -3.24 10.32 -4.53
C HIS A 66 -3.42 11.76 -4.99
N TYR A 67 -4.42 12.47 -4.44
CA TYR A 67 -4.68 13.88 -4.75
C TYR A 67 -3.47 14.78 -4.45
N VAL A 68 -2.81 14.57 -3.31
CA VAL A 68 -1.59 15.32 -2.94
C VAL A 68 -0.46 15.03 -3.92
N GLY A 69 -0.27 13.76 -4.29
CA GLY A 69 0.75 13.35 -5.25
C GLY A 69 0.56 14.00 -6.62
N GLU A 70 -0.66 13.98 -7.15
CA GLU A 70 -1.00 14.62 -8.42
C GLU A 70 -0.79 16.15 -8.36
N THR A 71 -1.24 16.77 -7.26
CA THR A 71 -1.08 18.22 -7.08
C THR A 71 0.39 18.62 -7.01
N TYR A 72 1.18 17.87 -6.22
CA TYR A 72 2.62 18.11 -6.09
C TYR A 72 3.33 17.98 -7.43
N HIS A 73 3.01 16.93 -8.19
CA HIS A 73 3.60 16.70 -9.50
C HIS A 73 3.25 17.84 -10.48
N ALA A 74 2.00 18.26 -10.52
CA ALA A 74 1.55 19.35 -11.38
C ALA A 74 2.28 20.69 -11.09
N PHE A 75 2.68 20.91 -9.84
CA PHE A 75 3.44 22.11 -9.46
C PHE A 75 4.93 22.04 -9.79
N HIS A 76 5.53 20.87 -9.64
CA HIS A 76 6.99 20.71 -9.71
C HIS A 76 7.50 20.15 -11.04
N HIS A 77 6.66 19.46 -11.81
CA HIS A 77 7.00 18.78 -13.07
C HIS A 77 6.10 19.18 -14.23
N ARG A 78 5.99 20.47 -14.46
CA ARG A 78 5.07 21.07 -15.46
C ARG A 78 5.24 20.56 -16.89
N GLU A 79 6.40 19.99 -17.23
CA GLU A 79 6.73 19.51 -18.57
C GLU A 79 6.48 18.02 -18.78
N GLU A 80 6.31 17.26 -17.70
CA GLU A 80 6.03 15.82 -17.76
C GLU A 80 4.53 15.56 -17.65
N LYS A 81 4.02 14.71 -18.53
CA LYS A 81 2.61 14.31 -18.44
C LYS A 81 2.42 13.37 -17.23
N ILE A 82 1.60 13.79 -16.30
CA ILE A 82 1.23 13.00 -15.10
C ILE A 82 0.72 11.61 -15.48
N ASP A 83 0.01 11.52 -16.60
CA ASP A 83 -0.59 10.28 -17.12
C ASP A 83 0.41 9.14 -17.32
N ASP A 84 1.70 9.47 -17.49
CA ASP A 84 2.74 8.47 -17.77
C ASP A 84 3.44 7.92 -16.50
N ILE A 85 3.33 8.62 -15.35
CA ILE A 85 4.10 8.29 -14.14
C ILE A 85 3.21 7.79 -13.01
N TYR A 86 2.06 8.41 -12.81
CA TYR A 86 1.07 8.05 -11.79
C TYR A 86 -0.27 7.86 -12.48
N GLY A 87 -0.79 6.65 -12.46
CA GLY A 87 -2.10 6.42 -13.02
C GLY A 87 -3.14 7.36 -12.43
N HIS A 88 -3.73 8.19 -13.25
CA HIS A 88 -4.81 9.07 -12.84
C HIS A 88 -6.00 8.30 -12.29
N LEU A 89 -6.52 8.74 -11.14
CA LEU A 89 -7.83 8.35 -10.64
C LEU A 89 -8.84 9.43 -11.02
N CYS A 90 -9.77 9.10 -11.88
CA CYS A 90 -10.81 10.02 -12.32
C CYS A 90 -12.06 9.87 -11.43
N LEU A 91 -11.90 10.12 -10.13
CA LEU A 91 -13.00 10.05 -9.19
C LEU A 91 -13.98 11.21 -9.43
N PRO A 92 -15.28 10.94 -9.72
CA PRO A 92 -16.26 12.00 -9.85
C PRO A 92 -16.47 12.74 -8.52
N ASP A 93 -16.73 14.05 -8.57
CA ASP A 93 -17.03 14.87 -7.38
C ASP A 93 -18.24 14.34 -6.59
N SER A 94 -19.14 13.62 -7.28
CA SER A 94 -20.34 13.03 -6.67
C SER A 94 -20.08 11.72 -5.93
N VAL A 95 -18.88 11.12 -6.08
CA VAL A 95 -18.58 9.85 -5.41
C VAL A 95 -18.43 10.07 -3.91
N ASN A 96 -19.11 9.24 -3.12
CA ASN A 96 -18.99 9.29 -1.68
C ASN A 96 -18.20 8.11 -1.12
N ARG A 97 -17.73 8.26 0.11
CA ARG A 97 -16.93 7.25 0.83
C ARG A 97 -17.57 5.86 0.81
N GLY A 98 -18.88 5.78 1.04
CA GLY A 98 -19.59 4.49 1.02
C GLY A 98 -19.58 3.80 -0.34
N GLN A 99 -19.54 4.57 -1.43
CA GLN A 99 -19.37 4.03 -2.77
C GLN A 99 -17.96 3.48 -2.96
N LEU A 100 -16.93 4.20 -2.53
CA LEU A 100 -15.54 3.72 -2.61
C LEU A 100 -15.35 2.41 -1.84
N VAL A 101 -15.88 2.31 -0.62
CA VAL A 101 -15.87 1.06 0.17
C VAL A 101 -16.54 -0.09 -0.59
N ARG A 102 -17.74 0.13 -1.11
CA ARG A 102 -18.46 -0.91 -1.87
C ARG A 102 -17.71 -1.33 -3.13
N THR A 103 -17.16 -0.38 -3.88
CA THR A 103 -16.34 -0.65 -5.07
C THR A 103 -15.16 -1.54 -4.73
N PHE A 104 -14.42 -1.19 -3.67
CA PHE A 104 -13.27 -1.97 -3.26
C PHE A 104 -13.63 -3.38 -2.80
N VAL A 105 -14.65 -3.52 -1.95
CA VAL A 105 -15.13 -4.83 -1.48
C VAL A 105 -15.57 -5.70 -2.66
N GLN A 106 -16.41 -5.17 -3.56
CA GLN A 106 -16.87 -5.91 -4.74
C GLN A 106 -15.74 -6.33 -5.67
N PHE A 107 -14.73 -5.49 -5.82
CA PHE A 107 -13.56 -5.82 -6.63
C PHE A 107 -12.76 -6.97 -6.02
N LEU A 108 -12.48 -6.93 -4.71
CA LEU A 108 -11.78 -7.99 -3.99
C LEU A 108 -12.54 -9.33 -4.06
N GLU A 109 -13.87 -9.29 -3.95
CA GLU A 109 -14.73 -10.48 -4.05
C GLU A 109 -14.68 -11.14 -5.43
N LYS A 110 -14.58 -10.33 -6.47
CA LYS A 110 -14.52 -10.79 -7.87
C LYS A 110 -13.12 -11.26 -8.28
N ASN A 111 -12.08 -10.83 -7.57
CA ASN A 111 -10.68 -11.08 -7.91
C ASN A 111 -9.92 -11.75 -6.75
N PRO A 112 -10.22 -13.02 -6.42
CA PRO A 112 -9.61 -13.71 -5.29
C PRO A 112 -8.10 -13.91 -5.44
N ASP A 113 -7.58 -13.90 -6.66
CA ASP A 113 -6.15 -13.95 -6.97
C ASP A 113 -5.40 -12.69 -6.49
N LYS A 114 -6.10 -11.56 -6.34
CA LYS A 114 -5.51 -10.29 -5.88
C LYS A 114 -5.50 -10.14 -4.35
N LEU A 115 -6.13 -11.04 -3.60
CA LEU A 115 -6.24 -10.95 -2.13
C LEU A 115 -4.87 -10.92 -1.42
N LYS A 116 -3.84 -11.55 -1.99
CA LYS A 116 -2.48 -11.58 -1.42
C LYS A 116 -1.63 -10.36 -1.79
N LEU A 117 -2.11 -9.52 -2.68
CA LEU A 117 -1.40 -8.31 -3.09
C LEU A 117 -1.55 -7.20 -2.05
N PRO A 118 -0.64 -6.21 -2.04
CA PRO A 118 -0.79 -5.01 -1.21
C PRO A 118 -2.11 -4.31 -1.50
N ALA A 119 -2.89 -4.03 -0.45
CA ALA A 119 -4.23 -3.47 -0.56
C ALA A 119 -4.29 -2.14 -1.34
N GLY A 120 -3.23 -1.30 -1.24
CA GLY A 120 -3.16 -0.04 -1.99
C GLY A 120 -3.15 -0.25 -3.51
N LEU A 121 -2.40 -1.25 -4.01
CA LEU A 121 -2.38 -1.58 -5.43
C LEU A 121 -3.73 -2.12 -5.89
N VAL A 122 -4.36 -2.96 -5.07
CA VAL A 122 -5.67 -3.53 -5.39
C VAL A 122 -6.78 -2.46 -5.35
N LEU A 123 -6.67 -1.50 -4.43
CA LEU A 123 -7.60 -0.37 -4.36
C LEU A 123 -7.45 0.53 -5.61
N GLU A 124 -6.24 0.79 -6.06
CA GLU A 124 -6.00 1.54 -7.29
C GLU A 124 -6.64 0.85 -8.49
N ASP A 125 -6.40 -0.46 -8.66
CA ASP A 125 -7.03 -1.25 -9.73
C ASP A 125 -8.56 -1.16 -9.66
N ALA A 126 -9.14 -1.31 -8.46
CA ALA A 126 -10.58 -1.27 -8.24
C ALA A 126 -11.20 0.08 -8.61
N LEU A 127 -10.52 1.17 -8.26
CA LEU A 127 -11.01 2.52 -8.54
C LEU A 127 -10.88 2.87 -10.02
N ARG A 128 -9.80 2.44 -10.69
CA ARG A 128 -9.66 2.62 -12.13
C ARG A 128 -10.67 1.84 -12.95
N ASP A 129 -10.98 0.62 -12.52
CA ASP A 129 -12.00 -0.21 -13.17
C ASP A 129 -13.40 0.41 -13.05
N ALA A 130 -13.72 0.93 -11.88
CA ALA A 130 -15.04 1.49 -11.60
C ALA A 130 -15.22 2.94 -12.10
N PHE A 131 -14.14 3.70 -12.19
CA PHE A 131 -14.16 5.12 -12.57
C PHE A 131 -13.12 5.40 -13.67
N PRO A 132 -13.33 4.85 -14.88
CA PRO A 132 -12.41 5.06 -15.98
C PRO A 132 -12.37 6.54 -16.37
N CYS A 133 -11.16 7.06 -16.64
CA CYS A 133 -11.01 8.39 -17.18
C CYS A 133 -11.61 8.48 -18.58
N ALA A 134 -12.23 9.61 -18.90
CA ALA A 134 -12.71 9.85 -20.25
C ALA A 134 -11.53 9.81 -21.24
N ALA A 135 -11.69 9.09 -22.34
CA ALA A 135 -10.71 9.12 -23.42
C ALA A 135 -10.56 10.56 -23.93
N LYS A 136 -9.32 11.05 -23.95
CA LYS A 136 -8.98 12.37 -24.52
C LYS A 136 -9.04 12.31 -26.04
#